data_debca558a0bf19a1b7a59b86a4b0eb5c
#
_entry.id   debca558a0bf19a1b7a59b86a4b0eb5c
#
_cell.length_a   1.000
_cell.length_b   1.000
_cell.length_c   1.000
_cell.angle_alpha   90.00
_cell.angle_beta   90.00
_cell.angle_gamma   90.00
#
_symmetry.space_group_name_H-M   'P 1'
#
loop_
_entity.id
_entity.type
_entity.pdbx_description
1 polymer ?
#
loop_
_entity_poly.entity_id
_entity_poly.type
_entity_poly.pdbx_seq_one_letter_code
_entity_poly.pdbx_strand_id
1 'polypeptide(L)'
;SIRYGLTKNGNFSDPSKKLKGANILNIKKSISEISKIMSISDLEVQSKLEYIKTSLYNYQNQRIKPGIDTKQITAWNAMLATSLFETYQKTSIESALSLSLDIVDFLLNNHLEENNLIRSTNPKIKVDKKILGVLDDYAFFIEALITGFEVTNNSIYLNHANKVLKLMNSHFYNT
;
A
#
# COMPACT_ATOMS: atom_id res chain seq x y z
N SER A 1 -4.46 22.38 20.21
CA SER A 1 -5.46 22.96 19.28
C SER A 1 -4.85 23.85 18.21
N ILE A 2 -3.86 24.69 18.53
CA ILE A 2 -3.27 25.71 17.61
C ILE A 2 -2.72 25.06 16.32
N ARG A 3 -1.96 23.98 16.43
CA ARG A 3 -1.35 23.27 15.28
C ARG A 3 -2.39 22.72 14.31
N TYR A 4 -3.43 22.08 14.85
CA TYR A 4 -4.35 21.25 14.08
C TYR A 4 -5.75 21.85 13.91
N GLY A 5 -5.93 23.13 14.24
CA GLY A 5 -7.19 23.85 14.02
C GLY A 5 -8.36 23.32 14.83
N LEU A 6 -8.11 22.73 16.01
CA LEU A 6 -9.17 22.24 16.87
C LEU A 6 -9.93 23.41 17.49
N THR A 7 -11.25 23.34 17.46
CA THR A 7 -12.15 24.30 18.15
C THR A 7 -13.04 23.58 19.14
N LYS A 8 -13.51 24.32 20.17
CA LYS A 8 -14.41 23.77 21.20
C LYS A 8 -15.72 23.26 20.62
N ASN A 9 -16.22 23.95 19.60
CA ASN A 9 -17.52 23.63 18.97
C ASN A 9 -17.39 22.68 17.75
N GLY A 10 -16.16 22.24 17.43
CA GLY A 10 -15.86 21.51 16.22
C GLY A 10 -15.52 22.42 15.03
N ASN A 11 -14.73 21.90 14.09
CA ASN A 11 -14.39 22.58 12.84
C ASN A 11 -14.93 21.85 11.60
N PHE A 12 -15.79 20.86 11.81
CA PHE A 12 -16.39 20.04 10.77
C PHE A 12 -17.90 19.98 10.91
N SER A 13 -18.59 20.24 9.80
CA SER A 13 -20.03 20.07 9.68
C SER A 13 -20.31 18.69 9.05
N ASP A 14 -20.77 17.75 9.86
CA ASP A 14 -21.14 16.43 9.37
C ASP A 14 -22.46 16.51 8.57
N PRO A 15 -22.43 16.16 7.25
CA PRO A 15 -23.65 16.15 6.43
C PRO A 15 -24.73 15.19 6.96
N SER A 16 -24.32 14.11 7.64
CA SER A 16 -25.23 13.14 8.26
C SER A 16 -25.84 13.63 9.57
N LYS A 17 -25.36 14.74 10.13
CA LYS A 17 -25.73 15.32 11.43
C LYS A 17 -25.55 14.37 12.64
N LYS A 18 -24.83 13.27 12.48
CA LYS A 18 -24.57 12.29 13.55
C LYS A 18 -23.44 12.74 14.48
N LEU A 19 -22.47 13.48 13.96
CA LEU A 19 -21.31 13.94 14.71
C LEU A 19 -21.45 15.43 15.06
N LYS A 20 -21.79 15.73 16.30
CA LYS A 20 -21.82 17.12 16.81
C LYS A 20 -20.47 17.45 17.44
N GLY A 21 -19.96 18.66 17.16
CA GLY A 21 -18.70 19.13 17.73
C GLY A 21 -17.45 18.37 17.22
N ALA A 22 -17.56 17.71 16.06
CA ALA A 22 -16.45 16.98 15.47
C ALA A 22 -15.37 17.94 14.95
N ASN A 23 -14.13 17.50 15.05
CA ASN A 23 -12.97 18.19 14.52
C ASN A 23 -12.23 17.31 13.52
N ILE A 24 -11.92 17.87 12.35
CA ILE A 24 -10.96 17.31 11.39
C ILE A 24 -9.63 17.98 11.64
N LEU A 25 -8.60 17.15 11.89
CA LEU A 25 -7.25 17.63 12.13
C LEU A 25 -6.63 18.07 10.80
N ASN A 26 -6.21 19.33 10.72
CA ASN A 26 -5.44 19.83 9.60
C ASN A 26 -4.37 20.82 10.10
N ILE A 27 -3.23 20.86 9.42
CA ILE A 27 -2.12 21.73 9.82
C ILE A 27 -2.47 23.17 9.48
N LYS A 28 -2.74 23.99 10.50
CA LYS A 28 -3.04 25.41 10.37
C LYS A 28 -1.83 26.31 10.55
N LYS A 29 -0.86 25.88 11.33
CA LYS A 29 0.34 26.66 11.64
C LYS A 29 1.60 25.83 11.57
N SER A 30 2.68 26.43 11.08
CA SER A 30 4.02 25.85 11.11
C SER A 30 4.57 25.73 12.53
N ILE A 31 5.67 25.01 12.69
CA ILE A 31 6.36 24.91 13.99
C ILE A 31 6.85 26.29 14.44
N SER A 32 7.48 27.03 13.53
CA SER A 32 8.01 28.37 13.82
C SER A 32 6.94 29.40 14.16
N GLU A 33 5.74 29.30 13.57
CA GLU A 33 4.62 30.16 13.99
C GLU A 33 4.13 29.83 15.40
N ILE A 34 4.10 28.54 15.76
CA ILE A 34 3.72 28.10 17.11
C ILE A 34 4.76 28.53 18.13
N SER A 35 6.03 28.36 17.80
CA SER A 35 7.17 28.79 18.60
C SER A 35 7.04 30.28 18.96
N LYS A 36 6.77 31.13 17.98
CA LYS A 36 6.53 32.58 18.20
C LYS A 36 5.31 32.86 19.07
N ILE A 37 4.19 32.17 18.82
CA ILE A 37 2.95 32.39 19.58
C ILE A 37 3.10 31.95 21.04
N MET A 38 3.84 30.89 21.31
CA MET A 38 4.02 30.32 22.64
C MET A 38 5.27 30.82 23.36
N SER A 39 6.12 31.59 22.67
CA SER A 39 7.41 32.08 23.20
C SER A 39 8.33 30.94 23.70
N ILE A 40 8.40 29.84 22.94
CA ILE A 40 9.26 28.68 23.19
C ILE A 40 10.06 28.31 21.94
N SER A 41 11.11 27.51 22.06
CA SER A 41 11.93 27.10 20.92
C SER A 41 11.20 26.16 19.96
N ASP A 42 11.63 26.12 18.69
CA ASP A 42 11.11 25.17 17.69
C ASP A 42 11.32 23.71 18.13
N LEU A 43 12.44 23.40 18.78
CA LEU A 43 12.73 22.07 19.32
C LEU A 43 11.74 21.68 20.43
N GLU A 44 11.39 22.63 21.28
CA GLU A 44 10.39 22.38 22.33
C GLU A 44 9.00 22.14 21.75
N VAL A 45 8.62 22.90 20.70
CA VAL A 45 7.37 22.65 19.96
C VAL A 45 7.37 21.27 19.35
N GLN A 46 8.46 20.84 18.72
CA GLN A 46 8.59 19.49 18.13
C GLN A 46 8.45 18.41 19.20
N SER A 47 9.16 18.52 20.31
CA SER A 47 9.07 17.55 21.41
C SER A 47 7.63 17.42 21.95
N LYS A 48 6.95 18.55 22.16
CA LYS A 48 5.54 18.55 22.60
C LYS A 48 4.62 17.91 21.56
N LEU A 49 4.86 18.13 20.27
CA LEU A 49 4.06 17.53 19.19
C LEU A 49 4.26 16.01 19.11
N GLU A 50 5.48 15.51 19.27
CA GLU A 50 5.75 14.06 19.28
C GLU A 50 5.09 13.38 20.51
N TYR A 51 5.17 14.02 21.68
CA TYR A 51 4.44 13.53 22.85
C TYR A 51 2.92 13.44 22.61
N ILE A 52 2.33 14.50 22.02
CA ILE A 52 0.91 14.53 21.69
C ILE A 52 0.55 13.45 20.67
N LYS A 53 1.34 13.28 19.61
CA LYS A 53 1.12 12.23 18.61
C LYS A 53 1.13 10.84 19.25
N THR A 54 2.14 10.54 20.06
CA THR A 54 2.26 9.24 20.75
C THR A 54 1.05 9.00 21.67
N SER A 55 0.65 10.00 22.43
CA SER A 55 -0.50 9.90 23.32
C SER A 55 -1.80 9.66 22.56
N LEU A 56 -2.03 10.39 21.47
CA LEU A 56 -3.20 10.23 20.60
C LEU A 56 -3.20 8.86 19.90
N TYR A 57 -2.05 8.40 19.42
CA TYR A 57 -1.90 7.10 18.80
C TYR A 57 -2.22 5.96 19.78
N ASN A 58 -1.70 6.05 20.99
CA ASN A 58 -1.98 5.06 22.04
C ASN A 58 -3.47 5.01 22.39
N TYR A 59 -4.13 6.18 22.48
CA TYR A 59 -5.57 6.26 22.72
C TYR A 59 -6.37 5.68 21.53
N GLN A 60 -5.96 5.98 20.29
CA GLN A 60 -6.60 5.46 19.08
C GLN A 60 -6.48 3.92 19.00
N ASN A 61 -5.34 3.36 19.45
CA ASN A 61 -5.12 1.93 19.42
C ASN A 61 -6.03 1.13 20.38
N GLN A 62 -6.64 1.79 21.37
CA GLN A 62 -7.63 1.19 22.24
C GLN A 62 -9.03 1.09 21.63
N ARG A 63 -9.28 1.77 20.52
CA ARG A 63 -10.57 1.71 19.83
C ARG A 63 -10.69 0.46 18.99
N ILE A 64 -11.93 -0.01 18.80
CA ILE A 64 -12.23 -1.04 17.80
C ILE A 64 -11.80 -0.52 16.44
N LYS A 65 -10.90 -1.24 15.80
CA LYS A 65 -10.40 -0.86 14.46
C LYS A 65 -11.37 -1.33 13.39
N PRO A 66 -11.44 -0.62 12.25
CA PRO A 66 -12.17 -1.11 11.09
C PRO A 66 -11.65 -2.48 10.66
N GLY A 67 -12.51 -3.27 10.02
CA GLY A 67 -12.10 -4.50 9.39
C GLY A 67 -11.08 -4.23 8.28
N ILE A 68 -10.12 -5.14 8.13
CA ILE A 68 -9.15 -5.09 7.04
C ILE A 68 -9.53 -6.20 6.04
N ASP A 69 -9.75 -5.83 4.78
CA ASP A 69 -9.83 -6.80 3.70
C ASP A 69 -8.44 -7.36 3.43
N THR A 70 -8.28 -8.65 3.69
CA THR A 70 -6.97 -9.34 3.60
C THR A 70 -6.79 -10.09 2.29
N LYS A 71 -7.62 -9.83 1.28
CA LYS A 71 -7.41 -10.39 -0.06
C LYS A 71 -6.08 -9.93 -0.65
N GLN A 72 -5.38 -10.87 -1.25
CA GLN A 72 -4.14 -10.64 -1.96
C GLN A 72 -4.45 -10.82 -3.46
N ILE A 73 -4.54 -9.72 -4.19
CA ILE A 73 -4.95 -9.68 -5.60
C ILE A 73 -3.72 -9.64 -6.47
N THR A 74 -3.61 -10.55 -7.45
CA THR A 74 -2.44 -10.69 -8.34
C THR A 74 -2.10 -9.38 -9.04
N ALA A 75 -3.04 -8.80 -9.78
CA ALA A 75 -2.82 -7.56 -10.53
C ALA A 75 -2.30 -6.41 -9.64
N TRP A 76 -2.89 -6.23 -8.46
CA TRP A 76 -2.53 -5.12 -7.57
C TRP A 76 -1.14 -5.31 -6.95
N ASN A 77 -0.80 -6.54 -6.58
CA ASN A 77 0.54 -6.85 -6.07
C ASN A 77 1.59 -6.75 -7.18
N ALA A 78 1.26 -7.18 -8.40
CA ALA A 78 2.14 -7.05 -9.56
C ALA A 78 2.42 -5.58 -9.89
N MET A 79 1.40 -4.72 -9.97
CA MET A 79 1.58 -3.27 -10.15
C MET A 79 2.44 -2.64 -9.06
N LEU A 80 2.24 -3.05 -7.80
CA LEU A 80 3.08 -2.58 -6.70
C LEU A 80 4.54 -3.01 -6.88
N ALA A 81 4.78 -4.27 -7.27
CA ALA A 81 6.14 -4.77 -7.53
C ALA A 81 6.83 -3.97 -8.65
N THR A 82 6.13 -3.73 -9.78
CA THR A 82 6.65 -2.89 -10.88
C THR A 82 7.05 -1.50 -10.37
N SER A 83 6.15 -0.83 -9.64
CA SER A 83 6.42 0.51 -9.10
C SER A 83 7.61 0.54 -8.11
N LEU A 84 7.79 -0.52 -7.32
CA LEU A 84 8.92 -0.65 -6.40
C LEU A 84 10.24 -0.90 -7.14
N PHE A 85 10.24 -1.74 -8.17
CA PHE A 85 11.41 -1.93 -9.05
C PHE A 85 11.83 -0.60 -9.70
N GLU A 86 10.88 0.14 -10.29
CA GLU A 86 11.15 1.46 -10.87
C GLU A 86 11.65 2.47 -9.82
N THR A 87 11.11 2.41 -8.60
CA THR A 87 11.59 3.25 -7.49
C THR A 87 13.05 2.94 -7.19
N TYR A 88 13.41 1.65 -7.10
CA TYR A 88 14.81 1.26 -6.89
C TYR A 88 15.72 1.74 -8.02
N GLN A 89 15.32 1.58 -9.29
CA GLN A 89 16.11 2.05 -10.44
C GLN A 89 16.41 3.56 -10.38
N LYS A 90 15.44 4.36 -9.88
CA LYS A 90 15.56 5.83 -9.83
C LYS A 90 16.22 6.35 -8.57
N THR A 91 16.15 5.62 -7.47
CA THR A 91 16.53 6.14 -6.13
C THR A 91 17.60 5.30 -5.43
N SER A 92 17.86 4.08 -5.89
CA SER A 92 18.73 3.09 -5.24
C SER A 92 18.31 2.75 -3.80
N ILE A 93 17.01 2.85 -3.48
CA ILE A 93 16.49 2.48 -2.16
C ILE A 93 16.37 0.96 -2.06
N GLU A 94 17.30 0.31 -1.36
CA GLU A 94 17.39 -1.15 -1.22
C GLU A 94 16.12 -1.82 -0.68
N SER A 95 15.40 -1.16 0.22
CA SER A 95 14.13 -1.69 0.74
C SER A 95 13.04 -1.78 -0.32
N ALA A 96 13.07 -0.94 -1.37
CA ALA A 96 12.15 -1.05 -2.50
C ALA A 96 12.46 -2.29 -3.34
N LEU A 97 13.75 -2.56 -3.60
CA LEU A 97 14.17 -3.78 -4.29
C LEU A 97 13.78 -5.03 -3.50
N SER A 98 14.13 -5.10 -2.21
CA SER A 98 13.79 -6.26 -1.37
C SER A 98 12.29 -6.55 -1.38
N LEU A 99 11.47 -5.53 -1.17
CA LEU A 99 10.01 -5.70 -1.14
C LEU A 99 9.44 -6.11 -2.50
N SER A 100 9.97 -5.59 -3.62
CA SER A 100 9.53 -5.99 -4.95
C SER A 100 9.84 -7.46 -5.25
N LEU A 101 11.02 -7.94 -4.84
CA LEU A 101 11.40 -9.35 -4.98
C LEU A 101 10.50 -10.25 -4.13
N ASP A 102 10.24 -9.88 -2.87
CA ASP A 102 9.34 -10.63 -1.98
C ASP A 102 7.93 -10.75 -2.57
N ILE A 103 7.41 -9.68 -3.18
CA ILE A 103 6.09 -9.68 -3.83
C ILE A 103 6.08 -10.61 -5.04
N VAL A 104 7.09 -10.54 -5.92
CA VAL A 104 7.16 -11.40 -7.09
C VAL A 104 7.29 -12.86 -6.69
N ASP A 105 8.15 -13.18 -5.73
CA ASP A 105 8.31 -14.54 -5.22
C ASP A 105 7.02 -15.05 -4.57
N PHE A 106 6.31 -14.19 -3.85
CA PHE A 106 5.00 -14.54 -3.31
C PHE A 106 4.00 -14.89 -4.43
N LEU A 107 3.91 -14.10 -5.50
CA LEU A 107 3.01 -14.36 -6.62
C LEU A 107 3.40 -15.64 -7.37
N LEU A 108 4.68 -15.86 -7.60
CA LEU A 108 5.18 -17.08 -8.25
C LEU A 108 4.83 -18.34 -7.47
N ASN A 109 4.96 -18.29 -6.14
CA ASN A 109 4.77 -19.46 -5.28
C ASN A 109 3.29 -19.71 -4.91
N ASN A 110 2.44 -18.68 -4.89
CA ASN A 110 1.10 -18.80 -4.36
C ASN A 110 -0.01 -18.55 -5.38
N HIS A 111 0.29 -17.85 -6.48
CA HIS A 111 -0.71 -17.46 -7.47
C HIS A 111 -0.46 -18.07 -8.85
N LEU A 112 0.77 -18.42 -9.20
CA LEU A 112 1.08 -19.10 -10.46
C LEU A 112 1.02 -20.62 -10.29
N GLU A 113 0.09 -21.25 -10.96
CA GLU A 113 -0.04 -22.71 -11.05
C GLU A 113 0.50 -23.24 -12.38
N GLU A 114 0.45 -24.54 -12.58
CA GLU A 114 0.91 -25.16 -13.82
C GLU A 114 0.16 -24.62 -15.05
N ASN A 115 -1.17 -24.57 -14.96
CA ASN A 115 -2.06 -24.23 -16.07
C ASN A 115 -2.89 -22.97 -15.87
N ASN A 116 -2.75 -22.28 -14.73
CA ASN A 116 -3.58 -21.14 -14.39
C ASN A 116 -2.81 -20.08 -13.59
N LEU A 117 -3.31 -18.86 -13.64
CA LEU A 117 -2.99 -17.80 -12.69
C LEU A 117 -4.20 -17.59 -11.77
N ILE A 118 -3.96 -17.50 -10.47
CA ILE A 118 -4.99 -17.25 -9.46
C ILE A 118 -5.18 -15.73 -9.35
N ARG A 119 -6.44 -15.27 -9.38
CA ARG A 119 -6.75 -13.84 -9.22
C ARG A 119 -6.48 -13.34 -7.81
N SER A 120 -6.95 -14.11 -6.81
CA SER A 120 -6.82 -13.68 -5.42
C SER A 120 -6.79 -14.85 -4.46
N THR A 121 -6.00 -14.67 -3.40
CA THR A 121 -5.99 -15.52 -2.21
C THR A 121 -6.38 -14.72 -0.97
N ASN A 122 -6.77 -15.41 0.11
CA ASN A 122 -7.04 -14.77 1.39
C ASN A 122 -6.47 -15.64 2.53
N PRO A 123 -5.44 -15.19 3.25
CA PRO A 123 -4.79 -15.99 4.29
C PRO A 123 -5.72 -16.27 5.49
N LYS A 124 -6.80 -15.51 5.66
CA LYS A 124 -7.75 -15.65 6.78
C LYS A 124 -8.96 -16.51 6.43
N ILE A 125 -9.22 -16.78 5.16
CA ILE A 125 -10.40 -17.48 4.71
C ILE A 125 -9.97 -18.61 3.77
N LYS A 126 -10.22 -19.85 4.18
CA LYS A 126 -10.09 -20.99 3.25
C LYS A 126 -11.23 -20.90 2.23
N VAL A 127 -10.88 -20.73 0.98
CA VAL A 127 -11.83 -20.71 -0.13
C VAL A 127 -11.75 -22.07 -0.82
N ASP A 128 -12.87 -22.78 -0.86
CA ASP A 128 -12.94 -24.12 -1.49
C ASP A 128 -12.72 -24.04 -3.01
N LYS A 129 -13.04 -22.91 -3.62
CA LYS A 129 -12.89 -22.68 -5.06
C LYS A 129 -11.95 -21.50 -5.32
N LYS A 130 -10.84 -21.77 -6.00
CA LYS A 130 -9.91 -20.75 -6.45
C LYS A 130 -10.56 -19.84 -7.50
N ILE A 131 -10.35 -18.55 -7.39
CA ILE A 131 -10.78 -17.55 -8.38
C ILE A 131 -9.65 -17.42 -9.39
N LEU A 132 -9.94 -17.78 -10.66
CA LEU A 132 -8.95 -17.69 -11.73
C LEU A 132 -8.69 -16.23 -12.14
N GLY A 133 -7.48 -15.97 -12.59
CA GLY A 133 -7.04 -14.68 -13.06
C GLY A 133 -7.82 -14.22 -14.30
N VAL A 134 -8.07 -12.93 -14.38
CA VAL A 134 -8.56 -12.24 -15.57
C VAL A 134 -7.38 -11.66 -16.34
N LEU A 135 -7.60 -11.11 -17.53
CA LEU A 135 -6.54 -10.62 -18.42
C LEU A 135 -5.58 -9.65 -17.73
N ASP A 136 -6.10 -8.74 -16.89
CA ASP A 136 -5.29 -7.77 -16.14
C ASP A 136 -4.28 -8.44 -15.21
N ASP A 137 -4.67 -9.55 -14.56
CA ASP A 137 -3.78 -10.26 -13.64
C ASP A 137 -2.55 -10.82 -14.38
N TYR A 138 -2.76 -11.35 -15.59
CA TYR A 138 -1.67 -11.83 -16.44
C TYR A 138 -0.81 -10.69 -16.96
N ALA A 139 -1.43 -9.62 -17.49
CA ALA A 139 -0.71 -8.51 -18.11
C ALA A 139 0.20 -7.80 -17.10
N PHE A 140 -0.31 -7.42 -15.93
CA PHE A 140 0.49 -6.75 -14.90
C PHE A 140 1.54 -7.68 -14.28
N PHE A 141 1.26 -8.98 -14.18
CA PHE A 141 2.27 -9.91 -13.67
C PHE A 141 3.42 -10.11 -14.66
N ILE A 142 3.13 -10.18 -15.97
CA ILE A 142 4.17 -10.20 -17.01
C ILE A 142 5.04 -8.93 -16.93
N GLU A 143 4.40 -7.76 -16.81
CA GLU A 143 5.11 -6.48 -16.66
C GLU A 143 6.04 -6.48 -15.44
N ALA A 144 5.56 -6.92 -14.28
CA ALA A 144 6.38 -7.01 -13.08
C ALA A 144 7.58 -7.95 -13.25
N LEU A 145 7.40 -9.09 -13.95
CA LEU A 145 8.47 -10.04 -14.22
C LEU A 145 9.50 -9.45 -15.20
N ILE A 146 9.08 -8.73 -16.23
CA ILE A 146 9.99 -8.07 -17.17
C ILE A 146 10.79 -6.99 -16.45
N THR A 147 10.13 -6.13 -15.69
CA THR A 147 10.80 -5.07 -14.92
C THR A 147 11.77 -5.67 -13.89
N GLY A 148 11.38 -6.78 -13.24
CA GLY A 148 12.26 -7.54 -12.34
C GLY A 148 13.53 -8.04 -13.04
N PHE A 149 13.42 -8.52 -14.28
CA PHE A 149 14.59 -8.88 -15.09
C PHE A 149 15.45 -7.64 -15.41
N GLU A 150 14.86 -6.55 -15.85
CA GLU A 150 15.59 -5.31 -16.17
C GLU A 150 16.38 -4.75 -14.98
N VAL A 151 15.85 -4.90 -13.77
CA VAL A 151 16.48 -4.43 -12.54
C VAL A 151 17.58 -5.37 -12.05
N THR A 152 17.32 -6.68 -12.12
CA THR A 152 18.20 -7.70 -11.48
C THR A 152 19.12 -8.41 -12.45
N ASN A 153 18.88 -8.30 -13.75
CA ASN A 153 19.50 -9.08 -14.82
C ASN A 153 19.36 -10.62 -14.61
N ASN A 154 18.35 -11.07 -13.85
CA ASN A 154 18.11 -12.48 -13.59
C ASN A 154 17.13 -13.07 -14.62
N SER A 155 17.64 -13.91 -15.53
CA SER A 155 16.86 -14.52 -16.62
C SER A 155 15.69 -15.42 -16.15
N ILE A 156 15.66 -15.83 -14.89
CA ILE A 156 14.54 -16.59 -14.31
C ILE A 156 13.23 -15.83 -14.48
N TYR A 157 13.23 -14.50 -14.29
CA TYR A 157 12.05 -13.67 -14.45
C TYR A 157 11.51 -13.66 -15.89
N LEU A 158 12.38 -13.63 -16.90
CA LEU A 158 11.97 -13.77 -18.31
C LEU A 158 11.35 -15.14 -18.61
N ASN A 159 11.90 -16.21 -18.01
CA ASN A 159 11.33 -17.54 -18.18
C ASN A 159 9.93 -17.63 -17.60
N HIS A 160 9.70 -17.03 -16.43
CA HIS A 160 8.37 -16.94 -15.82
C HIS A 160 7.44 -16.03 -16.63
N ALA A 161 7.90 -14.88 -17.13
CA ALA A 161 7.12 -14.00 -18.00
C ALA A 161 6.63 -14.74 -19.25
N ASN A 162 7.51 -15.50 -19.91
CA ASN A 162 7.15 -16.35 -21.06
C ASN A 162 6.11 -17.43 -20.71
N LYS A 163 6.24 -18.05 -19.52
CA LYS A 163 5.25 -19.04 -19.06
C LYS A 163 3.88 -18.37 -18.86
N VAL A 164 3.84 -17.24 -18.17
CA VAL A 164 2.59 -16.48 -17.90
C VAL A 164 1.98 -15.97 -19.21
N LEU A 165 2.80 -15.52 -20.18
CA LEU A 165 2.34 -15.08 -21.50
C LEU A 165 1.69 -16.23 -22.29
N LYS A 166 2.29 -17.43 -22.26
CA LYS A 166 1.69 -18.62 -22.92
C LYS A 166 0.34 -18.97 -22.31
N LEU A 167 0.23 -18.93 -20.98
CA LEU A 167 -1.04 -19.15 -20.28
C LEU A 167 -2.08 -18.07 -20.63
N MET A 168 -1.68 -16.80 -20.64
CA MET A 168 -2.55 -15.68 -21.06
C MET A 168 -3.10 -15.92 -22.47
N ASN A 169 -2.22 -16.25 -23.43
CA ASN A 169 -2.64 -16.49 -24.80
C ASN A 169 -3.58 -17.71 -24.92
N SER A 170 -3.33 -18.79 -24.17
CA SER A 170 -4.19 -19.97 -24.19
C SER A 170 -5.61 -19.70 -23.63
N HIS A 171 -5.76 -18.72 -22.74
CA HIS A 171 -7.05 -18.41 -22.11
C HIS A 171 -7.82 -17.28 -22.81
N PHE A 172 -7.14 -16.33 -23.42
CA PHE A 172 -7.77 -15.08 -23.89
C PHE A 172 -7.57 -14.80 -25.38
N TYR A 173 -6.63 -15.49 -26.07
CA TYR A 173 -6.44 -15.27 -27.49
C TYR A 173 -7.39 -16.19 -28.28
N ASN A 174 -8.37 -15.58 -28.95
CA ASN A 174 -9.24 -16.27 -29.92
C ASN A 174 -8.59 -16.17 -31.29
N THR A 175 -8.22 -17.30 -31.88
CA THR A 175 -7.80 -17.41 -33.28
C THR A 175 -9.01 -17.40 -34.23
#